data_69d018701fea833a40bf140532211ec5
#
_entry.id   69d018701fea833a40bf140532211ec5
#
_cell.length_a   1.000
_cell.length_b   1.000
_cell.length_c   1.000
_cell.angle_alpha   90.00
_cell.angle_beta   90.00
_cell.angle_gamma   90.00
#
_symmetry.space_group_name_H-M   'P 1'
#
loop_
_entity.id
_entity.type
_entity.pdbx_description
1 polymer ?
#
loop_
_entity_poly.entity_id
_entity_poly.type
_entity_poly.pdbx_seq_one_letter_code
_entity_poly.pdbx_strand_id
1 'polypeptide(L)'
;MKRFHVFLILTCVLLVSSCKEPQELSSIAIENWDDREAHEFMLDSLEFGHSYLSVYSQIYSLSEHRQHDLTATISIRNTSVNDSIFILNAEYYNTQGELLRSYFDHPIYLAPLETVEIVIDEGDREGGTGANFLFDWRIKQGSNEPLFEAIMISTSGQQGLSFTTNGIQAKR
;
A
#
# COMPACT_ATOMS: atom_id res chain seq x y z
N MET A 1 11.82 47.26 33.91
CA MET A 1 10.56 46.84 33.28
C MET A 1 10.68 46.67 31.77
N LYS A 2 11.13 47.64 30.97
CA LYS A 2 11.24 47.53 29.50
C LYS A 2 12.08 46.31 28.99
N ARG A 3 13.17 45.98 29.66
CA ARG A 3 14.06 44.83 29.29
C ARG A 3 13.38 43.47 29.51
N PHE A 4 12.53 43.36 30.51
CA PHE A 4 11.80 42.12 30.82
C PHE A 4 10.70 41.85 29.78
N HIS A 5 10.01 42.88 29.29
CA HIS A 5 9.00 42.76 28.25
C HIS A 5 9.61 42.36 26.87
N VAL A 6 10.81 42.89 26.57
CA VAL A 6 11.51 42.53 25.31
C VAL A 6 11.95 41.07 25.36
N PHE A 7 12.41 40.55 26.51
CA PHE A 7 12.82 39.15 26.67
C PHE A 7 11.57 38.21 26.58
N LEU A 8 10.47 38.61 27.17
CA LEU A 8 9.21 37.83 27.09
C LEU A 8 8.67 37.77 25.66
N ILE A 9 8.72 38.87 24.89
CA ILE A 9 8.27 38.93 23.48
C ILE A 9 9.21 38.09 22.61
N LEU A 10 10.52 38.12 22.83
CA LEU A 10 11.49 37.32 22.08
C LEU A 10 11.28 35.81 22.31
N THR A 11 10.93 35.41 23.56
CA THR A 11 10.63 34.02 23.89
C THR A 11 9.32 33.52 23.27
N CYS A 12 8.30 34.39 23.21
CA CYS A 12 7.02 34.05 22.51
C CYS A 12 7.19 33.89 20.99
N VAL A 13 8.05 34.69 20.37
CA VAL A 13 8.30 34.59 18.91
C VAL A 13 9.02 33.29 18.55
N LEU A 14 9.87 32.75 19.43
CA LEU A 14 10.54 31.45 19.21
C LEU A 14 9.64 30.22 19.34
N LEU A 15 8.47 30.38 19.97
CA LEU A 15 7.52 29.25 20.16
C LEU A 15 6.55 29.04 18.98
N VAL A 16 6.46 29.98 18.05
CA VAL A 16 5.55 29.85 16.90
C VAL A 16 6.19 29.33 15.61
N SER A 17 7.50 29.03 15.59
CA SER A 17 8.20 28.54 14.40
C SER A 17 8.24 27.01 14.29
N SER A 18 7.41 26.27 15.01
CA SER A 18 7.21 24.84 14.79
C SER A 18 6.11 24.56 13.74
N CYS A 19 6.27 25.10 12.55
CA CYS A 19 5.54 24.55 11.40
C CYS A 19 6.16 23.17 11.13
N LYS A 20 5.44 22.09 11.47
CA LYS A 20 5.72 20.78 10.89
C LYS A 20 5.42 20.92 9.40
N GLU A 21 6.41 20.66 8.56
CA GLU A 21 6.16 20.47 7.12
C GLU A 21 5.07 19.42 6.95
N PRO A 22 4.11 19.60 6.02
CA PRO A 22 3.15 18.56 5.70
C PRO A 22 3.94 17.31 5.32
N GLN A 23 3.76 16.23 6.06
CA GLN A 23 4.38 14.96 5.73
C GLN A 23 3.66 14.43 4.49
N GLU A 24 4.39 14.30 3.39
CA GLU A 24 3.86 13.66 2.18
C GLU A 24 3.51 12.20 2.50
N LEU A 25 2.32 11.76 2.06
CA LEU A 25 1.89 10.38 2.23
C LEU A 25 2.77 9.46 1.37
N SER A 26 3.40 8.47 1.98
CA SER A 26 4.23 7.50 1.27
C SER A 26 3.44 6.54 0.39
N SER A 27 2.11 6.55 0.47
CA SER A 27 1.21 5.69 -0.31
C SER A 27 1.27 5.92 -1.83
N ILE A 28 1.88 7.01 -2.29
CA ILE A 28 1.76 7.47 -3.68
C ILE A 28 2.92 7.01 -4.56
N ALA A 29 4.13 6.81 -4.08
CA ALA A 29 5.22 6.21 -4.86
C ALA A 29 6.47 5.95 -4.03
N ILE A 30 6.74 4.71 -3.73
CA ILE A 30 8.03 4.27 -3.19
C ILE A 30 8.84 3.53 -4.26
N GLU A 31 8.17 2.82 -5.15
CA GLU A 31 8.77 2.00 -6.20
C GLU A 31 8.78 2.74 -7.53
N ASN A 32 9.90 2.67 -8.27
CA ASN A 32 9.93 3.13 -9.65
C ASN A 32 9.44 2.00 -10.57
N TRP A 33 8.17 2.01 -10.91
CA TRP A 33 7.54 0.98 -11.73
C TRP A 33 8.06 0.95 -13.16
N ASP A 34 8.53 2.08 -13.71
CA ASP A 34 9.08 2.19 -15.07
C ASP A 34 10.33 1.32 -15.26
N ASP A 35 11.13 1.12 -14.20
CA ASP A 35 12.31 0.24 -14.25
C ASP A 35 11.94 -1.26 -14.39
N ARG A 36 10.64 -1.58 -14.25
CA ARG A 36 10.10 -2.94 -14.29
C ARG A 36 9.18 -3.19 -15.46
N GLU A 37 9.12 -2.29 -16.43
CA GLU A 37 8.24 -2.41 -17.59
C GLU A 37 8.46 -3.74 -18.33
N ALA A 38 7.38 -4.46 -18.58
CA ALA A 38 7.36 -5.68 -19.36
C ALA A 38 6.76 -5.41 -20.74
N HIS A 39 7.49 -5.77 -21.80
CA HIS A 39 7.01 -5.58 -23.16
C HIS A 39 5.83 -6.51 -23.47
N GLU A 40 4.76 -5.98 -24.09
CA GLU A 40 3.50 -6.68 -24.37
C GLU A 40 3.70 -8.00 -25.16
N PHE A 41 4.64 -8.05 -26.12
CA PHE A 41 4.89 -9.26 -26.92
C PHE A 41 5.35 -10.48 -26.08
N MET A 42 5.79 -10.27 -24.85
CA MET A 42 6.16 -11.35 -23.92
C MET A 42 4.94 -12.00 -23.25
N LEU A 43 3.76 -11.42 -23.39
CA LEU A 43 2.58 -11.77 -22.59
C LEU A 43 1.58 -12.68 -23.31
N ASP A 44 1.62 -12.75 -24.66
CA ASP A 44 0.57 -13.36 -25.50
C ASP A 44 0.33 -14.86 -25.27
N SER A 45 1.34 -15.60 -24.80
CA SER A 45 1.27 -17.05 -24.58
C SER A 45 1.14 -17.45 -23.11
N LEU A 46 0.94 -16.47 -22.22
CA LEU A 46 0.93 -16.68 -20.78
C LEU A 46 -0.49 -16.91 -20.25
N GLU A 47 -0.60 -17.74 -19.22
CA GLU A 47 -1.83 -17.88 -18.44
C GLU A 47 -2.17 -16.57 -17.74
N PHE A 48 -3.45 -16.20 -17.80
CA PHE A 48 -3.99 -15.00 -17.18
C PHE A 48 -4.76 -15.34 -15.90
N GLY A 49 -4.60 -14.53 -14.87
CA GLY A 49 -5.33 -14.70 -13.64
C GLY A 49 -5.65 -13.37 -12.95
N HIS A 50 -6.56 -13.44 -12.00
CA HIS A 50 -6.99 -12.34 -11.16
C HIS A 50 -6.85 -12.70 -9.69
N SER A 51 -6.48 -11.75 -8.85
CA SER A 51 -6.44 -11.93 -7.41
C SER A 51 -7.09 -10.75 -6.69
N TYR A 52 -7.82 -11.07 -5.63
CA TYR A 52 -8.42 -10.11 -4.70
C TYR A 52 -7.69 -10.20 -3.37
N LEU A 53 -7.33 -9.06 -2.79
CA LEU A 53 -6.67 -8.96 -1.49
C LEU A 53 -7.40 -7.95 -0.61
N SER A 54 -7.92 -8.39 0.53
CA SER A 54 -8.49 -7.48 1.53
C SER A 54 -7.37 -6.69 2.21
N VAL A 55 -7.56 -5.38 2.30
CA VAL A 55 -6.63 -4.47 2.97
C VAL A 55 -7.43 -3.53 3.87
N TYR A 56 -6.86 -3.15 4.99
CA TYR A 56 -7.51 -2.27 5.94
C TYR A 56 -6.61 -1.07 6.22
N SER A 57 -7.03 0.14 5.84
CA SER A 57 -6.37 1.37 6.28
C SER A 57 -6.88 1.83 7.64
N GLN A 58 -8.05 1.34 8.04
CA GLN A 58 -8.66 1.56 9.36
C GLN A 58 -9.37 0.30 9.85
N ILE A 59 -9.46 0.13 11.18
CA ILE A 59 -10.32 -0.89 11.81
C ILE A 59 -11.15 -0.28 12.93
N TYR A 60 -12.32 -0.88 13.18
CA TYR A 60 -13.14 -0.50 14.33
C TYR A 60 -12.50 -0.96 15.64
N SER A 61 -12.66 -0.13 16.68
CA SER A 61 -12.17 -0.40 18.03
C SER A 61 -13.23 0.00 19.06
N LEU A 62 -13.57 -0.92 19.93
CA LEU A 62 -14.58 -0.79 20.99
C LEU A 62 -16.02 -0.57 20.51
N SER A 63 -16.25 0.12 19.40
CA SER A 63 -17.56 0.35 18.81
C SER A 63 -17.42 0.80 17.35
N GLU A 64 -18.53 0.86 16.63
CA GLU A 64 -18.62 1.39 15.25
C GLU A 64 -18.33 2.90 15.14
N HIS A 65 -18.20 3.61 16.26
CA HIS A 65 -17.91 5.04 16.30
C HIS A 65 -16.43 5.37 16.53
N ARG A 66 -15.61 4.35 16.74
CA ARG A 66 -14.17 4.51 16.97
C ARG A 66 -13.36 3.66 16.02
N GLN A 67 -12.42 4.29 15.34
CA GLN A 67 -11.52 3.64 14.40
C GLN A 67 -10.06 3.84 14.82
N HIS A 68 -9.20 2.88 14.47
CA HIS A 68 -7.76 2.98 14.51
C HIS A 68 -7.22 3.00 13.09
N ASP A 69 -6.30 3.91 12.82
CA ASP A 69 -5.56 4.00 11.59
C ASP A 69 -4.47 2.94 11.57
N LEU A 70 -4.15 2.43 10.37
CA LEU A 70 -3.20 1.35 10.15
C LEU A 70 -2.24 1.73 9.02
N THR A 71 -0.98 1.38 9.18
CA THR A 71 -0.07 1.24 8.05
C THR A 71 -0.29 -0.15 7.44
N ALA A 72 -0.53 -0.23 6.14
CA ALA A 72 -0.64 -1.50 5.43
C ALA A 72 0.53 -1.66 4.44
N THR A 73 1.24 -2.77 4.53
CA THR A 73 2.26 -3.19 3.57
C THR A 73 1.70 -4.33 2.73
N ILE A 74 1.56 -4.10 1.44
CA ILE A 74 1.09 -5.06 0.46
C ILE A 74 2.30 -5.62 -0.25
N SER A 75 2.54 -6.93 -0.14
CA SER A 75 3.62 -7.64 -0.79
C SER A 75 3.09 -8.41 -2.00
N ILE A 76 3.69 -8.20 -3.16
CA ILE A 76 3.48 -8.94 -4.41
C ILE A 76 4.72 -9.82 -4.58
N ARG A 77 4.54 -11.15 -4.53
CA ARG A 77 5.66 -12.10 -4.48
C ARG A 77 5.64 -13.05 -5.65
N ASN A 78 6.77 -13.18 -6.32
CA ASN A 78 7.03 -14.29 -7.21
C ASN A 78 7.56 -15.49 -6.41
N THR A 79 6.78 -16.55 -6.31
CA THR A 79 7.18 -17.78 -5.58
C THR A 79 7.86 -18.82 -6.49
N SER A 80 7.98 -18.54 -7.80
CA SER A 80 8.73 -19.38 -8.72
C SER A 80 10.23 -19.22 -8.51
N VAL A 81 10.96 -20.31 -8.56
CA VAL A 81 12.43 -20.32 -8.51
C VAL A 81 13.09 -20.16 -9.89
N ASN A 82 12.30 -20.27 -10.96
CA ASN A 82 12.84 -20.33 -12.34
C ASN A 82 12.21 -19.31 -13.29
N ASP A 83 10.92 -19.01 -13.12
CA ASP A 83 10.16 -18.22 -14.08
C ASP A 83 9.80 -16.85 -13.50
N SER A 84 9.87 -15.81 -14.32
CA SER A 84 9.32 -14.50 -13.98
C SER A 84 7.80 -14.52 -14.04
N ILE A 85 7.16 -13.66 -13.26
CA ILE A 85 5.73 -13.37 -13.33
C ILE A 85 5.52 -11.95 -13.83
N PHE A 86 4.32 -11.66 -14.33
CA PHE A 86 3.96 -10.35 -14.85
C PHE A 86 2.69 -9.88 -14.16
N ILE A 87 2.72 -8.68 -13.62
CA ILE A 87 1.57 -8.02 -13.02
C ILE A 87 1.10 -6.94 -13.99
N LEU A 88 -0.15 -7.04 -14.43
CA LEU A 88 -0.72 -6.15 -15.44
C LEU A 88 -1.30 -4.88 -14.83
N ASN A 89 -1.84 -5.01 -13.62
CA ASN A 89 -2.32 -3.87 -12.83
C ASN A 89 -2.30 -4.18 -11.33
N ALA A 90 -2.34 -3.11 -10.54
CA ALA A 90 -2.60 -3.14 -9.10
C ALA A 90 -3.55 -1.98 -8.78
N GLU A 91 -4.82 -2.29 -8.61
CA GLU A 91 -5.89 -1.33 -8.39
C GLU A 91 -6.34 -1.36 -6.93
N TYR A 92 -6.34 -0.20 -6.28
CA TYR A 92 -6.75 -0.01 -4.89
C TYR A 92 -8.15 0.61 -4.80
N TYR A 93 -9.06 -0.06 -4.09
CA TYR A 93 -10.44 0.32 -3.93
C TYR A 93 -10.77 0.59 -2.47
N ASN A 94 -11.71 1.55 -2.24
CA ASN A 94 -12.23 1.84 -0.89
C ASN A 94 -13.31 0.83 -0.46
N THR A 95 -13.81 1.03 0.75
CA THR A 95 -14.90 0.22 1.34
C THR A 95 -16.19 0.23 0.50
N GLN A 96 -16.44 1.27 -0.30
CA GLN A 96 -17.60 1.39 -1.18
C GLN A 96 -17.39 0.73 -2.54
N GLY A 97 -16.18 0.23 -2.83
CA GLY A 97 -15.82 -0.35 -4.11
C GLY A 97 -15.48 0.70 -5.18
N GLU A 98 -15.15 1.92 -4.77
CA GLU A 98 -14.69 2.97 -5.66
C GLU A 98 -13.18 2.88 -5.85
N LEU A 99 -12.71 2.97 -7.10
CA LEU A 99 -11.28 2.97 -7.42
C LEU A 99 -10.63 4.25 -6.87
N LEU A 100 -9.64 4.08 -5.99
CA LEU A 100 -8.85 5.16 -5.43
C LEU A 100 -7.59 5.43 -6.26
N ARG A 101 -6.84 4.35 -6.57
CA ARG A 101 -5.54 4.43 -7.25
C ARG A 101 -5.27 3.21 -8.12
N SER A 102 -4.57 3.45 -9.23
CA SER A 102 -3.82 2.46 -9.99
C SER A 102 -2.34 2.77 -9.82
N TYR A 103 -1.53 1.78 -9.47
CA TYR A 103 -0.12 2.00 -9.10
C TYR A 103 0.81 2.05 -10.29
N PHE A 104 0.42 1.45 -11.42
CA PHE A 104 1.13 1.52 -12.69
C PHE A 104 0.14 1.36 -13.85
N ASP A 105 0.50 1.88 -15.01
CA ASP A 105 -0.33 1.91 -16.23
C ASP A 105 0.20 1.01 -17.35
N HIS A 106 1.26 0.23 -17.04
CA HIS A 106 1.89 -0.74 -17.93
C HIS A 106 2.19 -2.03 -17.19
N PRO A 107 2.29 -3.19 -17.87
CA PRO A 107 2.70 -4.43 -17.23
C PRO A 107 4.10 -4.33 -16.62
N ILE A 108 4.27 -4.86 -15.43
CA ILE A 108 5.57 -4.98 -14.76
C ILE A 108 5.95 -6.45 -14.61
N TYR A 109 7.25 -6.73 -14.52
CA TYR A 109 7.74 -8.07 -14.23
C TYR A 109 8.38 -8.18 -12.84
N LEU A 110 8.27 -9.37 -12.26
CA LEU A 110 9.05 -9.77 -11.07
C LEU A 110 9.91 -10.97 -11.44
N ALA A 111 11.21 -10.87 -11.16
CA ALA A 111 12.15 -11.97 -11.32
C ALA A 111 11.82 -13.14 -10.36
N PRO A 112 12.40 -14.35 -10.58
CA PRO A 112 12.24 -15.47 -9.67
C PRO A 112 12.58 -15.08 -8.21
N LEU A 113 11.70 -15.44 -7.26
CA LEU A 113 11.81 -15.17 -5.82
C LEU A 113 11.81 -13.69 -5.43
N GLU A 114 11.54 -12.79 -6.37
CA GLU A 114 11.47 -11.37 -6.11
C GLU A 114 10.16 -10.98 -5.42
N THR A 115 10.23 -9.96 -4.59
CA THR A 115 9.08 -9.33 -3.95
C THR A 115 9.14 -7.83 -4.19
N VAL A 116 8.00 -7.23 -4.54
CA VAL A 116 7.80 -5.78 -4.54
C VAL A 116 6.71 -5.41 -3.55
N GLU A 117 6.75 -4.19 -3.04
CA GLU A 117 5.84 -3.77 -1.97
C GLU A 117 5.18 -2.43 -2.30
N ILE A 118 3.90 -2.34 -1.92
CA ILE A 118 3.11 -1.12 -1.87
C ILE A 118 2.83 -0.83 -0.41
N VAL A 119 3.07 0.40 0.03
CA VAL A 119 2.78 0.81 1.41
C VAL A 119 1.64 1.83 1.40
N ILE A 120 0.60 1.56 2.17
CA ILE A 120 -0.45 2.53 2.51
C ILE A 120 -0.06 3.15 3.85
N ASP A 121 0.18 4.45 3.83
CA ASP A 121 0.57 5.23 5.01
C ASP A 121 -0.55 5.25 6.07
N GLU A 122 -0.19 5.28 7.37
CA GLU A 122 -1.16 5.37 8.47
C GLU A 122 -2.06 6.62 8.36
N GLY A 123 -1.56 7.70 7.78
CA GLY A 123 -2.34 8.91 7.51
C GLY A 123 -3.32 8.80 6.36
N ASP A 124 -3.19 7.78 5.50
CA ASP A 124 -4.06 7.53 4.36
C ASP A 124 -5.30 6.73 4.74
N ARG A 125 -6.39 7.44 4.96
CA ARG A 125 -7.68 6.88 5.41
C ARG A 125 -8.66 6.60 4.30
N GLU A 126 -8.31 6.87 3.04
CA GLU A 126 -9.24 6.80 1.90
C GLU A 126 -9.81 5.40 1.70
N GLY A 127 -9.04 4.34 1.97
CA GLY A 127 -9.50 2.97 1.87
C GLY A 127 -10.56 2.60 2.89
N GLY A 128 -10.50 3.15 4.11
CA GLY A 128 -11.44 2.88 5.19
C GLY A 128 -11.25 1.48 5.80
N THR A 129 -12.36 0.92 6.31
CA THR A 129 -12.38 -0.33 7.08
C THR A 129 -12.61 -1.58 6.24
N GLY A 130 -12.69 -1.47 4.93
CA GLY A 130 -12.97 -2.60 4.02
C GLY A 130 -12.39 -2.39 2.63
N ALA A 131 -11.23 -1.77 2.54
CA ALA A 131 -10.51 -1.59 1.28
C ALA A 131 -10.00 -2.92 0.72
N ASN A 132 -9.64 -2.89 -0.54
CA ASN A 132 -9.11 -4.06 -1.21
C ASN A 132 -8.23 -3.67 -2.40
N PHE A 133 -7.41 -4.63 -2.82
CA PHE A 133 -6.69 -4.60 -4.09
C PHE A 133 -7.26 -5.63 -5.05
N LEU A 134 -7.29 -5.28 -6.33
CA LEU A 134 -7.42 -6.19 -7.45
C LEU A 134 -6.12 -6.19 -8.24
N PHE A 135 -5.62 -7.41 -8.51
CA PHE A 135 -4.44 -7.62 -9.33
C PHE A 135 -4.82 -8.46 -10.54
N ASP A 136 -4.41 -8.02 -11.72
CA ASP A 136 -4.39 -8.84 -12.92
C ASP A 136 -2.96 -9.28 -13.17
N TRP A 137 -2.75 -10.55 -13.48
CA TRP A 137 -1.41 -11.09 -13.65
C TRP A 137 -1.32 -12.14 -14.77
N ARG A 138 -0.11 -12.37 -15.24
CA ARG A 138 0.20 -13.44 -16.20
C ARG A 138 1.41 -14.24 -15.75
N ILE A 139 1.35 -15.54 -16.00
CA ILE A 139 2.41 -16.49 -15.69
C ILE A 139 2.59 -17.48 -16.85
N LYS A 140 3.75 -18.10 -16.92
CA LYS A 140 3.97 -19.24 -17.81
C LYS A 140 3.12 -20.41 -17.34
N GLN A 141 2.56 -21.15 -18.30
CA GLN A 141 1.74 -22.34 -18.01
C GLN A 141 2.47 -23.31 -17.09
N GLY A 142 1.84 -23.65 -15.97
CA GLY A 142 2.38 -24.56 -14.97
C GLY A 142 3.37 -23.91 -13.96
N SER A 143 3.62 -22.60 -14.06
CA SER A 143 4.35 -21.86 -13.02
C SER A 143 3.46 -21.60 -11.81
N ASN A 144 4.09 -21.26 -10.67
CA ASN A 144 3.36 -20.85 -9.48
C ASN A 144 2.64 -19.52 -9.72
N GLU A 145 1.40 -19.43 -9.25
CA GLU A 145 0.69 -18.16 -9.18
C GLU A 145 1.41 -17.17 -8.24
N PRO A 146 1.28 -15.84 -8.48
CA PRO A 146 1.78 -14.84 -7.56
C PRO A 146 1.15 -14.98 -6.18
N LEU A 147 1.93 -14.76 -5.15
CA LEU A 147 1.40 -14.66 -3.78
C LEU A 147 1.23 -13.17 -3.43
N PHE A 148 -0.01 -12.82 -3.06
CA PHE A 148 -0.36 -11.50 -2.57
C PHE A 148 -0.65 -11.57 -1.09
N GLU A 149 0.05 -10.76 -0.30
CA GLU A 149 -0.12 -10.69 1.15
C GLU A 149 -0.20 -9.23 1.58
N ALA A 150 -0.96 -8.96 2.65
CA ALA A 150 -0.91 -7.67 3.31
C ALA A 150 -0.68 -7.85 4.80
N ILE A 151 0.18 -7.00 5.35
CA ILE A 151 0.44 -6.88 6.79
C ILE A 151 -0.05 -5.50 7.20
N MET A 152 -1.03 -5.46 8.10
CA MET A 152 -1.51 -4.23 8.72
C MET A 152 -0.94 -4.11 10.12
N ILE A 153 -0.41 -2.94 10.45
CA ILE A 153 0.12 -2.63 11.77
C ILE A 153 -0.42 -1.29 12.29
N SER A 154 -0.55 -1.20 13.60
CA SER A 154 -0.71 0.08 14.31
C SER A 154 0.15 0.06 15.56
N THR A 155 0.83 1.16 15.82
CA THR A 155 1.60 1.39 17.04
C THR A 155 0.94 2.43 17.94
N SER A 156 -0.33 2.76 17.66
CA SER A 156 -1.11 3.72 18.45
C SER A 156 -1.33 3.22 19.88
N GLY A 157 -0.91 4.02 20.84
CA GLY A 157 -1.00 3.70 22.27
C GLY A 157 0.21 2.89 22.78
N GLN A 158 0.01 2.16 23.89
CA GLN A 158 1.07 1.34 24.52
C GLN A 158 1.12 -0.10 24.02
N GLN A 159 0.16 -0.51 23.19
CA GLN A 159 0.06 -1.86 22.65
C GLN A 159 0.07 -1.79 21.13
N GLY A 160 1.00 -2.54 20.51
CA GLY A 160 1.01 -2.75 19.06
C GLY A 160 -0.09 -3.72 18.64
N LEU A 161 -0.66 -3.49 17.46
CA LEU A 161 -1.56 -4.39 16.77
C LEU A 161 -0.93 -4.79 15.44
N SER A 162 -1.02 -6.04 15.08
CA SER A 162 -0.60 -6.53 13.76
C SER A 162 -1.47 -7.72 13.35
N PHE A 163 -1.85 -7.76 12.08
CA PHE A 163 -2.52 -8.91 11.46
C PHE A 163 -2.22 -8.94 9.97
N THR A 164 -2.48 -10.07 9.33
CA THR A 164 -2.21 -10.32 7.92
C THR A 164 -3.47 -10.76 7.19
N THR A 165 -3.50 -10.50 5.88
CA THR A 165 -4.47 -11.07 4.95
C THR A 165 -3.73 -11.68 3.76
N ASN A 166 -4.36 -12.66 3.12
CA ASN A 166 -3.83 -13.31 1.93
C ASN A 166 -4.77 -13.09 0.75
N GLY A 167 -4.19 -12.92 -0.42
CA GLY A 167 -4.93 -12.86 -1.67
C GLY A 167 -5.62 -14.17 -1.98
N ILE A 168 -6.77 -14.06 -2.61
CA ILE A 168 -7.50 -15.21 -3.16
C ILE A 168 -7.67 -15.02 -4.66
N GLN A 169 -7.66 -16.13 -5.41
CA GLN A 169 -7.97 -16.09 -6.83
C GLN A 169 -9.41 -15.61 -7.02
N ALA A 170 -9.58 -14.58 -7.83
CA ALA A 170 -10.88 -14.06 -8.23
C ALA A 170 -11.27 -14.64 -9.61
N LYS A 171 -12.57 -14.85 -9.83
CA LYS A 171 -13.11 -15.18 -11.16
C LYS A 171 -13.76 -13.91 -11.71
N ARG A 172 -13.32 -13.49 -12.86
CA ARG A 172 -14.00 -12.47 -13.66
C ARG A 172 -14.99 -13.10 -14.61
#